data_3364b76a91efe4e93b59099e649a02e5
#
_entry.id   3364b76a91efe4e93b59099e649a02e5
#
_cell.length_a   1.000
_cell.length_b   1.000
_cell.length_c   1.000
_cell.angle_alpha   90.00
_cell.angle_beta   90.00
_cell.angle_gamma   90.00
#
_symmetry.space_group_name_H-M   'P 1'
#
loop_
_entity.id
_entity.type
_entity.pdbx_description
1 polymer ?
#
loop_
_entity_poly.entity_id
_entity_poly.type
_entity_poly.pdbx_seq_one_letter_code
_entity_poly.pdbx_strand_id
1 'polypeptide(L)'
;RSSDLEGTIVNDEYFGKIPADRLIKENGIIYFKIDGLYRSKLGLPASRATDICGSYDSSKGVLTILWCSLPETPSVYVNGQWGPQEDPFAGDVINSYNDGPVEDGSIMGPFYEIETSSPGAELAPGASLVHTQKVIHVQGKDEQLVPIVQDLFGADLNVIKTKFQ
;
A
#
# COMPACT_ATOMS: atom_id res chain seq x y z
N ARG A 1 6.73 -15.89 -11.05
CA ARG A 1 8.05 -15.99 -10.43
C ARG A 1 7.87 -16.28 -8.97
N SER A 2 8.51 -17.34 -8.54
CA SER A 2 8.74 -17.90 -7.22
C SER A 2 7.99 -17.27 -6.04
N SER A 3 7.04 -18.03 -5.54
CA SER A 3 6.36 -17.90 -4.25
C SER A 3 7.25 -18.12 -3.03
N ASP A 4 8.55 -18.32 -3.21
CA ASP A 4 9.49 -18.84 -2.22
C ASP A 4 10.49 -17.80 -1.71
N LEU A 5 10.06 -16.55 -1.60
CA LEU A 5 10.88 -15.54 -0.95
C LEU A 5 10.69 -15.69 0.57
N GLU A 6 11.73 -16.14 1.26
CA GLU A 6 11.79 -16.14 2.72
C GLU A 6 11.60 -14.74 3.31
N GLY A 7 11.04 -14.64 4.51
CA GLY A 7 10.86 -13.40 5.26
C GLY A 7 9.47 -12.78 5.16
N THR A 8 9.30 -11.65 5.80
CA THR A 8 8.04 -10.92 5.89
C THR A 8 7.62 -10.37 4.52
N ILE A 9 6.43 -10.74 4.06
CA ILE A 9 5.87 -10.24 2.79
C ILE A 9 5.30 -8.84 2.97
N VAL A 10 4.59 -8.60 4.06
CA VAL A 10 4.00 -7.32 4.42
C VAL A 10 4.14 -7.10 5.92
N ASN A 11 4.21 -5.84 6.33
CA ASN A 11 4.01 -5.44 7.71
C ASN A 11 2.51 -5.16 7.89
N ASP A 12 1.83 -5.97 8.69
CA ASP A 12 0.38 -5.92 8.91
C ASP A 12 0.01 -5.81 10.40
N GLU A 13 0.94 -5.31 11.22
CA GLU A 13 0.80 -5.27 12.68
C GLU A 13 0.83 -3.85 13.29
N TYR A 14 0.72 -2.79 12.48
CA TYR A 14 0.75 -1.40 12.95
C TYR A 14 -0.33 -1.08 14.00
N PHE A 15 -1.53 -1.62 13.80
CA PHE A 15 -2.70 -1.47 14.68
C PHE A 15 -3.26 -2.83 15.10
N GLY A 16 -2.42 -3.84 15.24
CA GLY A 16 -2.79 -5.23 15.38
C GLY A 16 -2.87 -5.94 14.03
N LYS A 17 -2.78 -7.26 14.05
CA LYS A 17 -2.76 -8.09 12.85
C LYS A 17 -4.03 -7.94 12.03
N ILE A 18 -3.87 -7.70 10.73
CA ILE A 18 -4.99 -7.58 9.81
C ILE A 18 -5.66 -8.96 9.62
N PRO A 19 -6.98 -9.08 9.81
CA PRO A 19 -7.72 -10.32 9.62
C PRO A 19 -7.59 -10.86 8.18
N ALA A 20 -7.64 -12.19 8.03
CA ALA A 20 -7.47 -12.86 6.74
C ALA A 20 -8.56 -12.55 5.71
N ASP A 21 -9.74 -12.14 6.15
CA ASP A 21 -10.84 -11.67 5.28
C ASP A 21 -10.66 -10.23 4.81
N ARG A 22 -9.60 -9.54 5.26
CA ARG A 22 -9.27 -8.16 4.88
C ARG A 22 -7.92 -8.02 4.18
N LEU A 23 -7.06 -9.04 4.26
CA LEU A 23 -5.74 -9.07 3.64
C LEU A 23 -5.49 -10.43 3.00
N ILE A 24 -5.45 -10.45 1.67
CA ILE A 24 -5.24 -11.66 0.89
C ILE A 24 -3.96 -11.51 0.07
N LYS A 25 -3.12 -12.55 0.09
CA LYS A 25 -1.87 -12.63 -0.68
C LYS A 25 -2.00 -13.79 -1.64
N GLU A 26 -2.09 -13.52 -2.92
CA GLU A 26 -2.35 -14.54 -3.93
C GLU A 26 -1.73 -14.17 -5.27
N ASN A 27 -1.09 -15.14 -5.92
CA ASN A 27 -0.50 -14.99 -7.26
C ASN A 27 0.46 -13.78 -7.40
N GLY A 28 1.22 -13.48 -6.33
CA GLY A 28 2.14 -12.34 -6.31
C GLY A 28 1.48 -10.97 -6.12
N ILE A 29 0.17 -10.93 -5.88
CA ILE A 29 -0.60 -9.72 -5.64
C ILE A 29 -1.08 -9.69 -4.19
N ILE A 30 -1.06 -8.51 -3.59
CA ILE A 30 -1.60 -8.26 -2.26
C ILE A 30 -2.89 -7.47 -2.43
N TYR A 31 -3.98 -8.02 -1.88
CA TYR A 31 -5.28 -7.37 -1.84
C TYR A 31 -5.57 -6.95 -0.41
N PHE A 32 -5.93 -5.68 -0.23
CA PHE A 32 -6.25 -5.10 1.06
C PHE A 32 -7.62 -4.42 1.01
N LYS A 33 -8.51 -4.78 1.92
CA LYS A 33 -9.86 -4.24 1.98
C LYS A 33 -9.87 -2.87 2.68
N ILE A 34 -10.19 -1.83 1.92
CA ILE A 34 -10.16 -0.42 2.33
C ILE A 34 -11.56 0.18 2.28
N ASP A 35 -12.42 -0.18 3.21
CA ASP A 35 -13.85 0.16 3.26
C ASP A 35 -14.21 1.18 4.35
N GLY A 36 -13.24 1.66 5.14
CA GLY A 36 -13.47 2.61 6.24
C GLY A 36 -14.18 1.99 7.45
N LEU A 37 -14.20 0.65 7.58
CA LEU A 37 -14.94 -0.05 8.62
C LEU A 37 -14.08 -0.81 9.64
N TYR A 38 -12.78 -0.87 9.43
CA TYR A 38 -11.84 -1.57 10.29
C TYR A 38 -10.48 -0.88 10.27
N ARG A 39 -10.09 -0.29 11.40
CA ARG A 39 -8.81 0.41 11.50
C ARG A 39 -7.64 -0.53 11.34
N SER A 40 -6.86 -0.32 10.29
CA SER A 40 -5.71 -1.17 9.96
C SER A 40 -4.72 -0.43 9.07
N LYS A 41 -3.46 -0.86 9.13
CA LYS A 41 -2.40 -0.34 8.25
C LYS A 41 -1.56 -1.48 7.73
N LEU A 42 -1.27 -1.43 6.44
CA LEU A 42 -0.40 -2.33 5.71
C LEU A 42 0.87 -1.58 5.31
N GLY A 43 2.02 -2.22 5.42
CA GLY A 43 3.29 -1.71 4.90
C GLY A 43 3.99 -2.74 4.01
N LEU A 44 4.66 -2.27 2.96
CA LEU A 44 5.48 -3.08 2.07
C LEU A 44 6.95 -2.67 2.22
N PRO A 45 7.82 -3.57 2.74
CA PRO A 45 9.24 -3.28 2.89
C PRO A 45 9.94 -3.16 1.52
N ALA A 46 11.10 -2.53 1.49
CA ALA A 46 11.88 -2.30 0.28
C ALA A 46 12.18 -3.57 -0.54
N SER A 47 12.28 -4.73 0.14
CA SER A 47 12.51 -6.02 -0.52
C SER A 47 11.29 -6.55 -1.30
N ARG A 48 10.12 -5.97 -1.11
CA ARG A 48 8.83 -6.42 -1.67
C ARG A 48 8.09 -5.36 -2.46
N ALA A 49 8.34 -4.09 -2.17
CA ALA A 49 7.68 -3.00 -2.84
C ALA A 49 8.03 -2.97 -4.33
N THR A 50 7.03 -2.67 -5.14
CA THR A 50 7.18 -2.24 -6.52
C THR A 50 7.02 -0.73 -6.60
N ASP A 51 7.34 -0.13 -7.73
CA ASP A 51 7.16 1.30 -7.96
C ASP A 51 5.69 1.72 -8.19
N ILE A 52 4.76 0.76 -8.18
CA ILE A 52 3.35 0.99 -8.48
C ILE A 52 2.43 0.22 -7.54
N CYS A 53 1.38 0.89 -7.08
CA CYS A 53 0.23 0.29 -6.40
C CYS A 53 -1.05 1.06 -6.76
N GLY A 54 -2.20 0.60 -6.30
CA GLY A 54 -3.45 1.29 -6.61
C GLY A 54 -4.62 0.81 -5.78
N SER A 55 -5.75 1.48 -5.96
CA SER A 55 -7.03 1.10 -5.36
C SER A 55 -8.16 1.23 -6.38
N TYR A 56 -9.24 0.49 -6.15
CA TYR A 56 -10.42 0.52 -6.99
C TYR A 56 -11.70 0.70 -6.16
N ASP A 57 -12.42 1.77 -6.42
CA ASP A 57 -13.78 1.99 -5.91
C ASP A 57 -14.80 1.50 -6.95
N SER A 58 -15.32 0.30 -6.72
CA SER A 58 -16.29 -0.33 -7.63
C SER A 58 -17.65 0.39 -7.66
N SER A 59 -17.99 1.14 -6.61
CA SER A 59 -19.26 1.88 -6.54
C SER A 59 -19.27 3.11 -7.45
N LYS A 60 -18.08 3.67 -7.73
CA LYS A 60 -17.91 4.87 -8.55
C LYS A 60 -17.19 4.61 -9.86
N GLY A 61 -16.66 3.39 -10.07
CA GLY A 61 -15.82 3.06 -11.20
C GLY A 61 -14.54 3.89 -11.24
N VAL A 62 -13.91 4.12 -10.08
CA VAL A 62 -12.70 4.92 -9.95
C VAL A 62 -11.51 4.03 -9.63
N LEU A 63 -10.54 4.03 -10.52
CA LEU A 63 -9.22 3.44 -10.33
C LEU A 63 -8.25 4.56 -9.91
N THR A 64 -7.62 4.41 -8.76
CA THR A 64 -6.50 5.25 -8.33
C THR A 64 -5.20 4.48 -8.56
N ILE A 65 -4.26 5.12 -9.22
CA ILE A 65 -2.92 4.59 -9.51
C ILE A 65 -1.92 5.48 -8.80
N LEU A 66 -1.05 4.86 -8.00
CA LEU A 66 0.05 5.52 -7.32
C LEU A 66 1.36 4.93 -7.85
N TRP A 67 2.19 5.79 -8.44
CA TRP A 67 3.54 5.47 -8.86
C TRP A 67 4.54 6.29 -8.06
N CYS A 68 5.71 5.70 -7.73
CA CYS A 68 6.80 6.42 -7.10
C CYS A 68 8.17 6.03 -7.69
N SER A 69 9.13 6.95 -7.54
CA SER A 69 10.52 6.63 -7.82
C SER A 69 11.09 5.72 -6.73
N LEU A 70 11.72 4.62 -7.12
CA LEU A 70 12.52 3.79 -6.22
C LEU A 70 14.00 4.13 -6.39
N PRO A 71 14.82 4.06 -5.32
CA PRO A 71 16.24 4.27 -5.43
C PRO A 71 16.92 3.14 -6.20
N GLU A 72 17.96 3.45 -6.97
CA GLU A 72 18.77 2.47 -7.72
C GLU A 72 19.59 1.56 -6.79
N THR A 73 19.89 2.02 -5.59
CA THR A 73 20.66 1.28 -4.60
C THR A 73 19.79 0.94 -3.39
N PRO A 74 20.10 -0.17 -2.68
CA PRO A 74 19.42 -0.48 -1.42
C PRO A 74 19.43 0.70 -0.47
N SER A 75 18.29 1.04 0.08
CA SER A 75 18.12 2.19 0.98
C SER A 75 17.31 1.77 2.19
N VAL A 76 17.51 2.48 3.29
CA VAL A 76 16.72 2.35 4.51
C VAL A 76 15.51 3.25 4.44
N TYR A 77 14.47 2.90 5.18
CA TYR A 77 13.25 3.68 5.29
C TYR A 77 12.91 3.87 6.77
N VAL A 78 12.43 5.05 7.12
CA VAL A 78 12.05 5.33 8.51
C VAL A 78 10.80 4.52 8.85
N ASN A 79 10.86 3.80 9.97
CA ASN A 79 9.74 3.02 10.46
C ASN A 79 8.65 3.97 11.00
N GLY A 80 7.46 3.93 10.39
CA GLY A 80 6.31 4.76 10.74
C GLY A 80 5.48 4.25 11.93
N GLN A 81 5.94 3.23 12.65
CA GLN A 81 5.27 2.74 13.85
C GLN A 81 5.35 3.76 14.97
N TRP A 82 4.24 4.00 15.67
CA TRP A 82 4.21 4.90 16.82
C TRP A 82 4.70 4.19 18.10
N GLY A 83 5.56 4.88 18.83
CA GLY A 83 6.12 4.41 20.10
C GLY A 83 7.56 3.91 19.99
N PRO A 84 8.10 3.29 21.05
CA PRO A 84 9.44 2.73 21.03
C PRO A 84 9.58 1.63 19.99
N GLN A 85 10.70 1.65 19.25
CA GLN A 85 11.02 0.70 18.19
C GLN A 85 12.45 0.18 18.37
N GLU A 86 12.65 -1.09 18.03
CA GLU A 86 13.99 -1.71 18.05
C GLU A 86 14.78 -1.34 16.78
N ASP A 87 14.09 -1.23 15.64
CA ASP A 87 14.70 -0.89 14.35
C ASP A 87 13.97 0.30 13.68
N PRO A 88 14.43 1.54 13.94
CA PRO A 88 13.80 2.74 13.39
C PRO A 88 14.02 2.93 11.88
N PHE A 89 14.88 2.13 11.25
CA PHE A 89 15.18 2.19 9.83
C PHE A 89 14.69 0.98 9.03
N ALA A 90 13.92 0.10 9.65
CA ALA A 90 13.21 -1.00 8.98
C ALA A 90 11.78 -0.58 8.57
N GLY A 91 11.65 0.59 7.97
CA GLY A 91 10.37 1.12 7.51
C GLY A 91 9.94 0.59 6.15
N ASP A 92 8.72 0.94 5.79
CA ASP A 92 8.06 0.49 4.58
C ASP A 92 8.09 1.55 3.47
N VAL A 93 8.22 1.10 2.23
CA VAL A 93 8.25 1.94 1.02
C VAL A 93 6.85 2.37 0.63
N ILE A 94 5.90 1.42 0.67
CA ILE A 94 4.49 1.67 0.38
C ILE A 94 3.70 1.35 1.64
N ASN A 95 2.80 2.25 1.99
CA ASN A 95 1.87 2.08 3.08
C ASN A 95 0.43 2.27 2.59
N SER A 96 -0.50 1.57 3.21
CA SER A 96 -1.92 1.82 3.05
C SER A 96 -2.60 1.76 4.40
N TYR A 97 -3.34 2.80 4.73
CA TYR A 97 -4.15 2.90 5.94
C TYR A 97 -5.64 2.81 5.59
N ASN A 98 -6.39 2.07 6.37
CA ASN A 98 -7.84 2.03 6.32
C ASN A 98 -8.39 2.46 7.67
N ASP A 99 -9.22 3.49 7.68
CA ASP A 99 -9.84 3.96 8.92
C ASP A 99 -10.98 3.03 9.38
N GLY A 100 -11.35 3.17 10.63
CA GLY A 100 -12.40 2.40 11.25
C GLY A 100 -12.54 2.72 12.73
N PRO A 101 -13.58 2.21 13.38
CA PRO A 101 -13.83 2.49 14.79
C PRO A 101 -12.66 2.08 15.70
N VAL A 102 -12.31 2.93 16.65
CA VAL A 102 -11.46 2.61 17.79
C VAL A 102 -12.29 2.06 18.96
N GLU A 103 -11.67 1.74 20.11
CA GLU A 103 -12.33 1.09 21.25
C GLU A 103 -13.60 1.80 21.74
N ASP A 104 -13.62 3.14 21.73
CA ASP A 104 -14.77 3.94 22.13
C ASP A 104 -15.82 4.13 21.04
N GLY A 105 -15.62 3.50 19.86
CA GLY A 105 -16.47 3.60 18.69
C GLY A 105 -16.29 4.87 17.87
N SER A 106 -15.40 5.77 18.26
CA SER A 106 -15.08 6.96 17.46
C SER A 106 -14.29 6.58 16.19
N ILE A 107 -14.48 7.36 15.13
CA ILE A 107 -13.73 7.23 13.89
C ILE A 107 -13.30 8.63 13.41
N MET A 108 -12.18 8.73 12.72
CA MET A 108 -11.75 9.98 12.09
C MET A 108 -12.59 10.28 10.84
N GLY A 109 -13.00 9.24 10.12
CA GLY A 109 -13.86 9.33 8.95
C GLY A 109 -13.77 8.06 8.08
N PRO A 110 -14.72 7.82 7.17
CA PRO A 110 -14.68 6.65 6.28
C PRO A 110 -13.69 6.93 5.14
N PHE A 111 -12.39 6.88 5.42
CA PHE A 111 -11.34 7.12 4.43
C PHE A 111 -10.27 6.04 4.48
N TYR A 112 -9.46 6.02 3.45
CA TYR A 112 -8.23 5.25 3.37
C TYR A 112 -7.10 6.12 2.80
N GLU A 113 -5.88 5.67 3.01
CA GLU A 113 -4.68 6.31 2.47
C GLU A 113 -3.86 5.29 1.67
N ILE A 114 -3.21 5.76 0.61
CA ILE A 114 -2.13 5.07 -0.08
C ILE A 114 -0.96 6.03 -0.12
N GLU A 115 0.18 5.60 0.41
CA GLU A 115 1.34 6.44 0.63
C GLU A 115 2.60 5.79 0.06
N THR A 116 3.55 6.61 -0.37
CA THR A 116 4.93 6.18 -0.63
C THR A 116 5.89 6.94 0.25
N SER A 117 6.91 6.26 0.77
CA SER A 117 7.95 6.87 1.56
C SER A 117 9.19 7.17 0.70
N SER A 118 9.82 8.31 0.93
CA SER A 118 11.17 8.54 0.43
C SER A 118 12.17 7.68 1.21
N PRO A 119 13.32 7.31 0.63
CA PRO A 119 14.41 6.76 1.40
C PRO A 119 14.81 7.67 2.57
N GLY A 120 15.22 7.09 3.69
CA GLY A 120 15.89 7.79 4.76
C GLY A 120 17.26 8.26 4.29
N ALA A 121 17.63 9.50 4.59
CA ALA A 121 18.92 10.05 4.19
C ALA A 121 19.50 10.97 5.25
N GLU A 122 20.80 10.77 5.53
CA GLU A 122 21.61 11.68 6.32
C GLU A 122 22.30 12.66 5.37
N LEU A 123 21.65 13.81 5.13
CA LEU A 123 22.12 14.79 4.15
C LEU A 123 23.12 15.78 4.77
N ALA A 124 24.26 15.97 4.11
CA ALA A 124 25.17 17.06 4.43
C ALA A 124 24.51 18.42 4.16
N PRO A 125 24.95 19.51 4.81
CA PRO A 125 24.45 20.86 4.53
C PRO A 125 24.56 21.22 3.04
N GLY A 126 23.41 21.60 2.44
CA GLY A 126 23.29 21.93 1.02
C GLY A 126 23.05 20.74 0.08
N ALA A 127 23.08 19.50 0.59
CA ALA A 127 22.67 18.33 -0.18
C ALA A 127 21.15 18.18 -0.23
N SER A 128 20.64 17.48 -1.24
CA SER A 128 19.22 17.20 -1.42
C SER A 128 18.97 15.77 -1.87
N LEU A 129 17.81 15.25 -1.50
CA LEU A 129 17.25 14.00 -2.02
C LEU A 129 15.91 14.32 -2.69
N VAL A 130 15.65 13.71 -3.83
CA VAL A 130 14.40 13.88 -4.55
C VAL A 130 13.64 12.55 -4.57
N HIS A 131 12.41 12.58 -4.08
CA HIS A 131 11.45 11.49 -4.22
C HIS A 131 10.28 11.97 -5.08
N THR A 132 9.95 11.22 -6.10
CA THR A 132 8.85 11.57 -7.00
C THR A 132 7.69 10.61 -6.78
N GLN A 133 6.50 11.16 -6.58
CA GLN A 133 5.26 10.42 -6.50
C GLN A 133 4.28 10.97 -7.54
N LYS A 134 3.53 10.07 -8.19
CA LYS A 134 2.44 10.44 -9.11
C LYS A 134 1.17 9.72 -8.68
N VAL A 135 0.09 10.48 -8.50
CA VAL A 135 -1.24 9.95 -8.23
C VAL A 135 -2.12 10.24 -9.43
N ILE A 136 -2.76 9.21 -9.97
CA ILE A 136 -3.62 9.32 -11.15
C ILE A 136 -4.97 8.69 -10.78
N HIS A 137 -6.05 9.43 -11.02
CA HIS A 137 -7.42 8.93 -10.90
C HIS A 137 -8.03 8.77 -12.29
N VAL A 138 -8.50 7.55 -12.58
CA VAL A 138 -9.20 7.24 -13.82
C VAL A 138 -10.60 6.78 -13.47
N GLN A 139 -11.60 7.49 -13.98
CA GLN A 139 -12.99 7.07 -13.84
C GLN A 139 -13.50 6.55 -15.18
N GLY A 140 -14.15 5.39 -15.15
CA GLY A 140 -14.66 4.76 -16.36
C GLY A 140 -15.50 3.53 -16.07
N LYS A 141 -16.03 2.94 -17.16
CA LYS A 141 -16.66 1.63 -17.09
C LYS A 141 -15.61 0.54 -16.99
N ASP A 142 -16.00 -0.62 -16.48
CA ASP A 142 -15.10 -1.77 -16.32
C ASP A 142 -14.34 -2.12 -17.59
N GLU A 143 -15.01 -2.10 -18.76
CA GLU A 143 -14.38 -2.43 -20.04
C GLU A 143 -13.23 -1.49 -20.41
N GLN A 144 -13.25 -0.26 -19.89
CA GLN A 144 -12.19 0.74 -20.08
C GLN A 144 -11.06 0.57 -19.07
N LEU A 145 -11.38 0.12 -17.85
CA LEU A 145 -10.43 -0.01 -16.75
C LEU A 145 -9.70 -1.35 -16.75
N VAL A 146 -10.33 -2.43 -17.20
CA VAL A 146 -9.74 -3.78 -17.27
C VAL A 146 -8.36 -3.79 -17.96
N PRO A 147 -8.17 -3.24 -19.17
CA PRO A 147 -6.86 -3.25 -19.81
C PRO A 147 -5.82 -2.45 -19.02
N ILE A 148 -6.20 -1.35 -18.39
CA ILE A 148 -5.28 -0.53 -17.57
C ILE A 148 -4.80 -1.33 -16.34
N VAL A 149 -5.72 -1.99 -15.64
CA VAL A 149 -5.39 -2.81 -14.47
C VAL A 149 -4.49 -4.00 -14.86
N GLN A 150 -4.80 -4.65 -15.97
CA GLN A 150 -4.00 -5.76 -16.47
C GLN A 150 -2.58 -5.32 -16.87
N ASP A 151 -2.46 -4.21 -17.58
CA ASP A 151 -1.17 -3.73 -18.10
C ASP A 151 -0.27 -3.20 -16.98
N LEU A 152 -0.84 -2.47 -16.00
CA LEU A 152 -0.06 -1.82 -14.95
C LEU A 152 0.23 -2.74 -13.76
N PHE A 153 -0.72 -3.58 -13.37
CA PHE A 153 -0.63 -4.39 -12.14
C PHE A 153 -0.52 -5.89 -12.41
N GLY A 154 -0.72 -6.35 -13.64
CA GLY A 154 -0.83 -7.78 -13.95
C GLY A 154 -2.03 -8.44 -13.27
N ALA A 155 -3.05 -7.66 -12.89
CA ALA A 155 -4.21 -8.08 -12.11
C ALA A 155 -5.48 -8.10 -12.98
N ASP A 156 -6.46 -8.90 -12.55
CA ASP A 156 -7.80 -8.90 -13.15
C ASP A 156 -8.74 -8.03 -12.31
N LEU A 157 -9.32 -7.00 -12.92
CA LEU A 157 -10.27 -6.10 -12.26
C LEU A 157 -11.51 -6.85 -11.72
N ASN A 158 -11.97 -7.89 -12.39
CA ASN A 158 -13.12 -8.69 -11.91
C ASN A 158 -12.75 -9.47 -10.65
N VAL A 159 -11.52 -9.96 -10.55
CA VAL A 159 -11.03 -10.59 -9.33
C VAL A 159 -10.93 -9.57 -8.20
N ILE A 160 -10.42 -8.38 -8.46
CA ILE A 160 -10.35 -7.29 -7.46
C ILE A 160 -11.74 -6.98 -6.90
N LYS A 161 -12.75 -6.83 -7.77
CA LYS A 161 -14.12 -6.49 -7.39
C LYS A 161 -14.79 -7.53 -6.48
N THR A 162 -14.43 -8.78 -6.62
CA THR A 162 -15.08 -9.90 -5.90
C THR A 162 -14.23 -10.42 -4.73
N LYS A 163 -13.02 -9.92 -4.56
CA LYS A 163 -12.06 -10.49 -3.62
C LYS A 163 -12.51 -10.50 -2.17
N PHE A 164 -13.36 -9.56 -1.79
CA PHE A 164 -13.84 -9.36 -0.42
C PHE A 164 -15.38 -9.39 -0.31
N GLN A 165 -16.03 -10.07 -1.25
CA GLN A 165 -17.48 -10.32 -1.23
C GLN A 165 -17.82 -11.58 -0.45
#